data_3e17e736865c167c849a52107b06c8a0
#
_entry.id   3e17e736865c167c849a52107b06c8a0
#
_cell.length_a   1.000
_cell.length_b   1.000
_cell.length_c   1.000
_cell.angle_alpha   90.00
_cell.angle_beta   90.00
_cell.angle_gamma   90.00
#
_symmetry.space_group_name_H-M   'P 1'
#
loop_
_entity.id
_entity.type
_entity.pdbx_description
1 polymer ?
#
loop_
_entity_poly.entity_id
_entity_poly.type
_entity_poly.pdbx_seq_one_letter_code
_entity_poly.pdbx_strand_id
1 'polypeptide(L)'
;MNIFELYLDKIKLIISDLNKNGELLIPDTFNGINAEIPPPNFDCDISTNVAMVLSKLNKKSPLELAEKISPIIKEKDSLIDTINVVKPGFINIKFKPLF
;
A
#
# COMPACT_ATOMS: atom_id res chain seq x y z
N MET A 1 13.45 -14.13 5.91
CA MET A 1 12.64 -13.03 5.31
C MET A 1 11.24 -13.11 5.87
N ASN A 2 10.69 -12.00 6.34
CA ASN A 2 9.35 -12.01 6.88
C ASN A 2 8.33 -11.48 5.87
N ILE A 3 7.06 -11.71 6.17
CA ILE A 3 5.97 -11.34 5.26
C ILE A 3 5.92 -9.81 5.01
N PHE A 4 6.31 -9.01 6.00
CA PHE A 4 6.27 -7.55 5.87
C PHE A 4 7.29 -7.05 4.87
N GLU A 5 8.50 -7.62 4.88
CA GLU A 5 9.54 -7.28 3.91
C GLU A 5 9.15 -7.70 2.50
N LEU A 6 8.61 -8.90 2.35
CA LEU A 6 8.12 -9.40 1.07
C LEU A 6 7.05 -8.48 0.51
N TYR A 7 6.12 -8.08 1.36
CA TYR A 7 5.01 -7.26 0.91
C TYR A 7 5.44 -5.84 0.61
N LEU A 8 6.38 -5.31 1.38
CA LEU A 8 6.96 -4.00 1.10
C LEU A 8 7.60 -3.97 -0.29
N ASP A 9 8.35 -5.03 -0.63
CA ASP A 9 8.97 -5.14 -1.96
C ASP A 9 7.90 -5.18 -3.06
N LYS A 10 6.80 -5.88 -2.81
CA LYS A 10 5.69 -5.96 -3.76
C LYS A 10 5.05 -4.58 -3.97
N ILE A 11 4.84 -3.83 -2.90
CA ILE A 11 4.31 -2.47 -2.97
C ILE A 11 5.24 -1.59 -3.81
N LYS A 12 6.54 -1.68 -3.58
CA LYS A 12 7.53 -0.90 -4.33
C LYS A 12 7.48 -1.22 -5.82
N LEU A 13 7.29 -2.49 -6.18
CA LEU A 13 7.16 -2.88 -7.59
C LEU A 13 5.88 -2.30 -8.20
N ILE A 14 4.78 -2.34 -7.48
CA ILE A 14 3.50 -1.82 -7.97
C ILE A 14 3.60 -0.31 -8.23
N ILE A 15 4.14 0.44 -7.28
CA ILE A 15 4.24 1.89 -7.47
C ILE A 15 5.26 2.26 -8.55
N SER A 16 6.31 1.46 -8.72
CA SER A 16 7.27 1.67 -9.80
C SER A 16 6.61 1.46 -11.17
N ASP A 17 5.75 0.45 -11.29
CA ASP A 17 5.00 0.22 -12.52
C ASP A 17 4.03 1.37 -12.81
N LEU A 18 3.37 1.89 -11.80
CA LEU A 18 2.48 3.04 -11.94
C LEU A 18 3.25 4.27 -12.40
N ASN A 19 4.47 4.45 -11.89
CA ASN A 19 5.33 5.55 -12.34
C ASN A 19 5.72 5.40 -13.81
N LYS A 20 6.07 4.20 -14.23
CA LYS A 20 6.42 3.93 -15.64
C LYS A 20 5.26 4.23 -16.57
N ASN A 21 4.04 4.01 -16.11
CA ASN A 21 2.84 4.25 -16.89
C ASN A 21 2.36 5.71 -16.83
N GLY A 22 3.07 6.57 -16.10
CA GLY A 22 2.70 7.98 -15.98
C GLY A 22 1.56 8.25 -15.01
N GLU A 23 1.16 7.26 -14.22
CA GLU A 23 0.00 7.39 -13.32
C GLU A 23 0.37 7.87 -11.93
N LEU A 24 1.66 7.83 -11.56
CA LEU A 24 2.11 8.15 -10.22
C LEU A 24 3.52 8.69 -10.24
N LEU A 25 3.77 9.74 -9.47
CA LEU A 25 5.13 10.25 -9.24
C LEU A 25 5.72 9.53 -8.04
N ILE A 26 6.99 9.13 -8.13
CA ILE A 26 7.68 8.46 -7.03
C ILE A 26 8.96 9.21 -6.67
N PRO A 27 9.40 9.17 -5.40
CA PRO A 27 10.65 9.81 -4.99
C PRO A 27 11.87 9.00 -5.42
N ASP A 28 13.04 9.59 -5.27
CA ASP A 28 14.31 8.92 -5.58
C ASP A 28 14.55 7.70 -4.68
N THR A 29 14.03 7.74 -3.46
CA THR A 29 14.16 6.62 -2.52
C THR A 29 12.80 6.32 -1.88
N PHE A 30 12.65 5.08 -1.42
CA PHE A 30 11.43 4.63 -0.74
C PHE A 30 11.60 4.50 0.76
N ASN A 31 12.56 5.22 1.35
CA ASN A 31 12.95 5.04 2.74
C ASN A 31 11.82 5.21 3.76
N GLY A 32 10.82 6.02 3.45
CA GLY A 32 9.71 6.25 4.37
C GLY A 32 8.56 5.27 4.23
N ILE A 33 8.57 4.41 3.21
CA ILE A 33 7.46 3.49 2.96
C ILE A 33 7.63 2.23 3.80
N ASN A 34 6.58 1.88 4.55
CA ASN A 34 6.59 0.72 5.44
C ASN A 34 5.38 -0.18 5.21
N ALA A 35 5.56 -1.45 5.57
CA ALA A 35 4.48 -2.41 5.74
C ALA A 35 4.62 -2.97 7.14
N GLU A 36 3.61 -2.79 7.98
CA GLU A 36 3.72 -3.07 9.42
C GLU A 36 2.52 -3.84 9.94
N ILE A 37 2.66 -4.36 11.18
CA ILE A 37 1.54 -4.95 11.90
C ILE A 37 0.53 -3.83 12.20
N PRO A 38 -0.75 -4.00 11.84
CA PRO A 38 -1.76 -2.99 12.14
C PRO A 38 -2.08 -2.93 13.63
N PRO A 39 -2.70 -1.84 14.10
CA PRO A 39 -3.20 -1.81 15.47
C PRO A 39 -4.16 -2.96 15.76
N PRO A 40 -4.22 -3.47 17.01
CA PRO A 40 -5.00 -4.68 17.33
C PRO A 40 -6.50 -4.58 17.06
N ASN A 41 -7.04 -3.37 16.97
CA ASN A 41 -8.47 -3.16 16.74
C ASN A 41 -8.87 -3.25 15.25
N PHE A 42 -7.92 -3.49 14.36
CA PHE A 42 -8.20 -3.67 12.93
C PHE A 42 -8.06 -5.14 12.54
N ASP A 43 -9.04 -5.66 11.82
CA ASP A 43 -9.03 -7.04 11.33
C ASP A 43 -8.32 -7.08 9.98
N CYS A 44 -6.99 -7.01 10.02
CA CYS A 44 -6.16 -7.09 8.81
C CYS A 44 -4.78 -7.62 9.17
N ASP A 45 -4.02 -8.00 8.16
CA ASP A 45 -2.71 -8.64 8.35
C ASP A 45 -1.55 -7.66 8.21
N ILE A 46 -1.69 -6.68 7.32
CA ILE A 46 -0.64 -5.71 7.03
C ILE A 46 -1.26 -4.33 6.85
N SER A 47 -0.57 -3.31 7.36
CA SER A 47 -0.91 -1.91 7.13
C SER A 47 0.27 -1.22 6.48
N THR A 48 0.03 -0.40 5.44
CA THR A 48 1.09 0.34 4.79
C THR A 48 0.77 1.84 4.75
N ASN A 49 1.83 2.64 4.83
CA ASN A 49 1.76 4.10 4.75
C ASN A 49 2.12 4.63 3.37
N VAL A 50 2.13 3.79 2.34
CA VAL A 50 2.61 4.18 1.01
C VAL A 50 1.94 5.44 0.48
N ALA A 51 0.62 5.55 0.65
CA ALA A 51 -0.12 6.72 0.16
C ALA A 51 0.27 7.99 0.91
N MET A 52 0.51 7.90 2.22
CA MET A 52 0.92 9.06 3.01
C MET A 52 2.29 9.57 2.60
N VAL A 53 3.20 8.66 2.30
CA VAL A 53 4.56 9.03 1.88
C VAL A 53 4.54 9.72 0.51
N LEU A 54 3.70 9.25 -0.41
CA LEU A 54 3.65 9.75 -1.78
C LEU A 54 2.71 10.93 -1.98
N SER A 55 1.91 11.28 -0.99
CA SER A 55 0.84 12.27 -1.15
C SER A 55 1.34 13.65 -1.56
N LYS A 56 2.38 14.14 -0.93
CA LYS A 56 2.92 15.47 -1.22
C LYS A 56 3.42 15.58 -2.65
N LEU A 57 4.20 14.60 -3.07
CA LEU A 57 4.79 14.58 -4.41
C LEU A 57 3.70 14.54 -5.48
N ASN A 58 2.62 13.84 -5.22
CA ASN A 58 1.53 13.68 -6.16
C ASN A 58 0.44 14.74 -6.02
N LYS A 59 0.62 15.70 -5.10
CA LYS A 59 -0.32 16.81 -4.87
C LYS A 59 -1.74 16.32 -4.61
N LYS A 60 -1.86 15.25 -3.83
CA LYS A 60 -3.13 14.67 -3.42
C LYS A 60 -3.13 14.46 -1.91
N SER A 61 -4.32 14.44 -1.30
CA SER A 61 -4.39 14.07 0.10
C SER A 61 -4.01 12.60 0.27
N PRO A 62 -3.48 12.21 1.45
CA PRO A 62 -3.16 10.80 1.69
C PRO A 62 -4.36 9.87 1.49
N LEU A 63 -5.54 10.31 1.94
CA LEU A 63 -6.76 9.50 1.80
C LEU A 63 -7.14 9.31 0.34
N GLU A 64 -7.11 10.38 -0.44
CA GLU A 64 -7.41 10.35 -1.86
C GLU A 64 -6.46 9.41 -2.62
N LEU A 65 -5.17 9.53 -2.31
CA LEU A 65 -4.17 8.69 -2.97
C LEU A 65 -4.30 7.22 -2.54
N ALA A 66 -4.62 6.97 -1.27
CA ALA A 66 -4.86 5.61 -0.79
C ALA A 66 -6.04 4.97 -1.52
N GLU A 67 -7.10 5.74 -1.73
CA GLU A 67 -8.28 5.25 -2.46
C GLU A 67 -7.97 4.97 -3.93
N LYS A 68 -7.00 5.68 -4.51
CA LYS A 68 -6.54 5.42 -5.88
C LYS A 68 -5.68 4.16 -5.96
N ILE A 69 -4.76 4.00 -5.02
CA ILE A 69 -3.76 2.91 -5.05
C ILE A 69 -4.35 1.58 -4.62
N SER A 70 -5.24 1.57 -3.62
CA SER A 70 -5.70 0.31 -3.03
C SER A 70 -6.40 -0.63 -4.01
N PRO A 71 -7.28 -0.18 -4.94
CA PRO A 71 -7.85 -1.12 -5.91
C PRO A 71 -6.79 -1.74 -6.82
N ILE A 72 -5.73 -0.98 -7.12
CA ILE A 72 -4.65 -1.45 -7.98
C ILE A 72 -3.85 -2.54 -7.26
N ILE A 73 -3.56 -2.34 -5.97
CA ILE A 73 -2.88 -3.37 -5.17
C ILE A 73 -3.71 -4.65 -5.14
N LYS A 74 -5.01 -4.52 -4.91
CA LYS A 74 -5.90 -5.68 -4.86
C LYS A 74 -5.94 -6.42 -6.20
N GLU A 75 -5.96 -5.70 -7.30
CA GLU A 75 -5.96 -6.29 -8.63
C GLU A 75 -4.67 -7.06 -8.91
N LYS A 76 -3.54 -6.55 -8.43
CA LYS A 76 -2.22 -7.14 -8.67
C LYS A 76 -1.91 -8.33 -7.77
N ASP A 77 -2.70 -8.58 -6.74
CA ASP A 77 -2.42 -9.64 -5.79
C ASP A 77 -3.69 -10.45 -5.47
N SER A 78 -3.79 -11.62 -6.09
CA SER A 78 -4.94 -12.49 -5.93
C SER A 78 -5.08 -13.09 -4.52
N LEU A 79 -4.03 -12.97 -3.70
CA LEU A 79 -4.08 -13.47 -2.32
C LEU A 79 -4.80 -12.52 -1.37
N ILE A 80 -5.08 -11.30 -1.81
CA ILE A 80 -5.78 -10.33 -0.99
C ILE A 80 -7.28 -10.67 -0.94
N ASP A 81 -7.83 -10.79 0.27
CA ASP A 81 -9.25 -10.96 0.48
C ASP A 81 -9.94 -9.59 0.51
N THR A 82 -9.51 -8.72 1.43
CA THR A 82 -10.05 -7.37 1.53
C THR A 82 -8.95 -6.34 1.67
N ILE A 83 -9.24 -5.14 1.22
CA ILE A 83 -8.35 -4.02 1.37
C ILE A 83 -9.18 -2.80 1.76
N ASN A 84 -8.76 -2.07 2.79
CA ASN A 84 -9.49 -0.93 3.32
C ASN A 84 -8.56 0.25 3.51
N VAL A 85 -9.10 1.43 3.27
CA VAL A 85 -8.38 2.68 3.53
C VAL A 85 -8.84 3.23 4.87
N VAL A 86 -7.88 3.57 5.73
CA VAL A 86 -8.13 4.09 7.08
C VAL A 86 -7.46 5.44 7.23
N LYS A 87 -8.20 6.42 7.72
CA LYS A 87 -7.65 7.77 7.93
C LYS A 87 -6.41 7.73 8.80
N PRO A 88 -5.40 8.56 8.51
CA PRO A 88 -5.35 9.61 7.48
C PRO A 88 -4.99 9.14 6.07
N GLY A 89 -4.69 7.87 5.86
CA GLY A 89 -4.34 7.36 4.54
C GLY A 89 -3.61 6.03 4.59
N PHE A 90 -3.79 5.27 5.68
CA PHE A 90 -3.27 3.92 5.77
C PHE A 90 -4.07 2.98 4.86
N ILE A 91 -3.38 2.04 4.25
CA ILE A 91 -4.01 0.97 3.48
C ILE A 91 -3.85 -0.32 4.29
N ASN A 92 -4.97 -0.89 4.71
CA ASN A 92 -5.00 -2.10 5.53
C ASN A 92 -5.40 -3.29 4.65
N ILE A 93 -4.60 -4.36 4.69
CA ILE A 93 -4.72 -5.50 3.80
C ILE A 93 -4.96 -6.76 4.60
N LYS A 94 -5.98 -7.52 4.21
CA LYS A 94 -6.26 -8.83 4.78
C LYS A 94 -6.15 -9.87 3.67
N PHE A 95 -5.37 -10.91 3.93
CA PHE A 95 -5.17 -11.99 2.97
C PHE A 95 -6.22 -13.08 3.11
N LYS A 96 -6.44 -13.81 2.02
CA LYS A 96 -7.27 -15.01 2.06
C LYS A 96 -6.63 -16.06 2.94
N PRO A 97 -7.43 -16.87 3.64
CA PRO A 97 -6.87 -17.99 4.38
C PRO A 97 -6.13 -18.94 3.43
N LEU A 98 -4.98 -19.45 3.89
CA LEU A 98 -4.14 -20.36 3.12
C LEU A 98 -4.18 -21.73 3.78
N PHE A 99 -4.79 -22.66 3.16
CA PHE A 99 -4.78 -24.06 3.62
C PHE A 99 -4.85 -25.01 2.50
#